data_d59309be8d56ee1128f18e704b66a5e9
#
_entry.id   d59309be8d56ee1128f18e704b66a5e9
#
_cell.length_a   1.000
_cell.length_b   1.000
_cell.length_c   1.000
_cell.angle_alpha   90.00
_cell.angle_beta   90.00
_cell.angle_gamma   90.00
#
_symmetry.space_group_name_H-M   'P 1'
#
loop_
_entity.id
_entity.type
_entity.pdbx_description
1 polymer ?
#
loop_
_entity_poly.entity_id
_entity_poly.type
_entity_poly.pdbx_seq_one_letter_code
_entity_poly.pdbx_strand_id
1 'polypeptide(L)'
;YRPADMIQISNQPPSISNLTLTSEGEIVNHVSSPLSGVENYTLEVVIHDVDGISSAQAKMGRLAPIGQSESWILMVDDGTGPDRIAGDGVYSLHFSARSSLSEGEISVYIRATDVFQSTTSSEDQLHKITIVKSFSDSSGPSWVENNTSMLILASLGTLLVIGIGAFVFIIR
;
A
#
# COMPACT_ATOMS: atom_id res chain seq x y z
N TYR A 1 14.10 0.42 -62.24
CA TYR A 1 13.45 -0.18 -61.05
C TYR A 1 14.01 0.56 -59.85
N ARG A 2 13.21 1.41 -59.19
CA ARG A 2 13.57 1.97 -57.89
C ARG A 2 13.26 0.90 -56.85
N PRO A 3 14.19 0.52 -55.97
CA PRO A 3 13.84 -0.28 -54.83
C PRO A 3 12.83 0.52 -53.99
N ALA A 4 11.72 -0.13 -53.60
CA ALA A 4 10.77 0.48 -52.70
C ALA A 4 11.54 0.91 -51.45
N ASP A 5 11.37 2.17 -51.04
CA ASP A 5 11.89 2.65 -49.77
C ASP A 5 11.37 1.71 -48.71
N MET A 6 12.25 0.91 -48.13
CA MET A 6 11.89 0.10 -46.95
C MET A 6 11.61 1.07 -45.81
N ILE A 7 10.36 1.16 -45.44
CA ILE A 7 9.98 1.87 -44.19
C ILE A 7 10.59 1.05 -43.06
N GLN A 8 11.67 1.52 -42.47
CA GLN A 8 12.19 0.98 -41.25
C GLN A 8 11.23 1.43 -40.14
N ILE A 9 10.37 0.50 -39.68
CA ILE A 9 9.61 0.69 -38.46
C ILE A 9 10.61 0.46 -37.33
N SER A 10 11.00 1.54 -36.68
CA SER A 10 11.83 1.47 -35.45
C SER A 10 10.94 1.04 -34.30
N ASN A 11 11.22 -0.10 -33.68
CA ASN A 11 10.57 -0.51 -32.44
C ASN A 11 10.81 0.57 -31.38
N GLN A 12 9.77 0.90 -30.60
CA GLN A 12 9.84 1.79 -29.45
C GLN A 12 9.79 0.95 -28.18
N PRO A 13 10.64 1.22 -27.19
CA PRO A 13 10.57 0.48 -25.93
C PRO A 13 9.29 0.82 -25.16
N PRO A 14 8.85 -0.06 -24.24
CA PRO A 14 7.67 0.15 -23.40
C PRO A 14 7.70 1.45 -22.61
N SER A 15 6.53 2.04 -22.39
CA SER A 15 6.34 3.17 -21.48
C SER A 15 5.82 2.67 -20.13
N ILE A 16 6.36 3.20 -19.04
CA ILE A 16 5.97 2.89 -17.66
C ILE A 16 5.38 4.15 -17.02
N SER A 17 4.20 4.04 -16.42
CA SER A 17 3.51 5.18 -15.79
C SER A 17 2.60 4.73 -14.64
N ASN A 18 2.08 5.71 -13.86
CA ASN A 18 1.03 5.51 -12.86
C ASN A 18 1.26 4.33 -11.90
N LEU A 19 2.35 4.38 -11.14
CA LEU A 19 2.56 3.41 -10.07
C LEU A 19 1.58 3.70 -8.91
N THR A 20 0.79 2.70 -8.55
CA THR A 20 -0.24 2.78 -7.51
C THR A 20 -0.02 1.66 -6.49
N LEU A 21 -0.28 1.97 -5.23
CA LEU A 21 -0.27 1.00 -4.14
C LEU A 21 -1.69 0.82 -3.64
N THR A 22 -2.15 -0.43 -3.52
CA THR A 22 -3.47 -0.75 -2.97
C THR A 22 -3.37 -1.72 -1.79
N SER A 23 -4.31 -1.62 -0.86
CA SER A 23 -4.52 -2.56 0.24
C SER A 23 -6.02 -2.79 0.39
N GLU A 24 -6.44 -4.05 0.45
CA GLU A 24 -7.86 -4.44 0.52
C GLU A 24 -8.74 -3.81 -0.58
N GLY A 25 -8.14 -3.47 -1.72
CA GLY A 25 -8.81 -2.85 -2.85
C GLY A 25 -8.89 -1.32 -2.83
N GLU A 26 -8.40 -0.68 -1.78
CA GLU A 26 -8.34 0.78 -1.64
C GLU A 26 -6.93 1.31 -1.95
N ILE A 27 -6.85 2.48 -2.59
CA ILE A 27 -5.57 3.14 -2.85
C ILE A 27 -5.01 3.69 -1.55
N VAL A 28 -3.74 3.35 -1.28
CA VAL A 28 -3.01 3.82 -0.11
C VAL A 28 -1.72 4.54 -0.53
N ASN A 29 -1.19 5.40 0.31
CA ASN A 29 0.01 6.19 0.02
C ASN A 29 1.25 5.73 0.79
N HIS A 30 1.11 4.71 1.62
CA HIS A 30 2.20 4.12 2.40
C HIS A 30 1.93 2.65 2.67
N VAL A 31 2.97 1.93 3.09
CA VAL A 31 2.91 0.57 3.60
C VAL A 31 2.99 0.63 5.12
N SER A 32 2.03 0.06 5.81
CA SER A 32 2.09 -0.12 7.26
C SER A 32 2.93 -1.35 7.61
N SER A 33 3.86 -1.20 8.54
CA SER A 33 4.52 -2.34 9.19
C SER A 33 3.69 -2.70 10.43
N PRO A 34 2.92 -3.81 10.40
CA PRO A 34 2.00 -4.14 11.48
C PRO A 34 2.75 -4.49 12.77
N LEU A 35 2.08 -4.40 13.92
CA LEU A 35 2.65 -4.78 15.21
C LEU A 35 2.92 -6.28 15.29
N SER A 36 2.08 -7.08 14.65
CA SER A 36 2.21 -8.53 14.55
C SER A 36 1.60 -9.03 13.24
N GLY A 37 2.06 -10.19 12.77
CA GLY A 37 1.56 -10.77 11.52
C GLY A 37 2.05 -10.07 10.27
N VAL A 38 1.18 -9.99 9.27
CA VAL A 38 1.43 -9.39 7.96
C VAL A 38 0.23 -8.58 7.50
N GLU A 39 0.47 -7.53 6.75
CA GLU A 39 -0.53 -6.81 5.95
C GLU A 39 -0.25 -7.00 4.47
N ASN A 40 -1.29 -7.15 3.68
CA ASN A 40 -1.19 -7.45 2.26
C ASN A 40 -1.42 -6.22 1.40
N TYR A 41 -0.59 -6.09 0.38
CA TYR A 41 -0.62 -4.98 -0.56
C TYR A 41 -0.50 -5.50 -1.99
N THR A 42 -1.01 -4.70 -2.92
CA THR A 42 -0.76 -4.88 -4.35
C THR A 42 -0.10 -3.63 -4.90
N LEU A 43 1.00 -3.83 -5.62
CA LEU A 43 1.65 -2.80 -6.42
C LEU A 43 1.09 -2.93 -7.83
N GLU A 44 0.53 -1.85 -8.36
CA GLU A 44 -0.03 -1.75 -9.69
C GLU A 44 0.74 -0.71 -10.51
N VAL A 45 1.01 -1.00 -11.78
CA VAL A 45 1.69 -0.06 -12.68
C VAL A 45 1.10 -0.17 -14.09
N VAL A 46 0.87 0.97 -14.72
CA VAL A 46 0.43 1.01 -16.12
C VAL A 46 1.65 0.90 -17.02
N ILE A 47 1.67 -0.12 -17.88
CA ILE A 47 2.72 -0.34 -18.88
C ILE A 47 2.05 -0.43 -20.24
N HIS A 48 2.54 0.36 -21.17
CA HIS A 48 2.00 0.40 -22.53
C HIS A 48 3.10 0.24 -23.57
N ASP A 49 2.82 -0.61 -24.54
CA ASP A 49 3.61 -0.79 -25.75
C ASP A 49 2.70 -1.16 -26.91
N VAL A 50 2.98 -0.62 -28.12
CA VAL A 50 2.16 -0.87 -29.32
C VAL A 50 2.30 -2.30 -29.81
N ASP A 51 3.47 -2.89 -29.63
CA ASP A 51 3.82 -4.22 -30.12
C ASP A 51 3.53 -5.31 -29.07
N GLY A 52 3.25 -4.91 -27.84
CA GLY A 52 2.92 -5.77 -26.70
C GLY A 52 4.09 -6.01 -25.74
N ILE A 53 3.74 -6.37 -24.52
CA ILE A 53 4.69 -6.61 -23.42
C ILE A 53 4.96 -8.11 -23.30
N SER A 54 6.24 -8.48 -23.30
CA SER A 54 6.66 -9.87 -23.05
C SER A 54 6.92 -10.15 -21.57
N SER A 55 7.35 -9.14 -20.80
CA SER A 55 7.51 -9.27 -19.35
C SER A 55 7.49 -7.91 -18.64
N ALA A 56 6.89 -7.89 -17.45
CA ALA A 56 6.96 -6.78 -16.50
C ALA A 56 7.49 -7.30 -15.15
N GLN A 57 8.38 -6.56 -14.52
CA GLN A 57 9.03 -6.96 -13.29
C GLN A 57 9.23 -5.77 -12.36
N ALA A 58 9.20 -6.04 -11.04
CA ALA A 58 9.50 -5.05 -10.02
C ALA A 58 10.66 -5.50 -9.13
N LYS A 59 11.54 -4.57 -8.77
CA LYS A 59 12.55 -4.74 -7.72
C LYS A 59 12.13 -3.91 -6.51
N MET A 60 11.81 -4.59 -5.42
CA MET A 60 11.09 -4.00 -4.29
C MET A 60 11.95 -3.85 -3.01
N GLY A 61 13.24 -4.15 -3.08
CA GLY A 61 14.13 -4.08 -1.93
C GLY A 61 13.60 -4.87 -0.73
N ARG A 62 13.53 -4.23 0.44
CA ARG A 62 13.06 -4.91 1.67
C ARG A 62 11.58 -5.26 1.72
N LEU A 63 10.76 -4.77 0.78
CA LEU A 63 9.35 -5.18 0.61
C LEU A 63 9.23 -6.52 -0.11
N ALA A 64 10.28 -6.97 -0.80
CA ALA A 64 10.32 -8.25 -1.46
C ALA A 64 10.23 -9.41 -0.46
N PRO A 65 9.86 -10.62 -0.91
CA PRO A 65 9.97 -11.83 -0.11
C PRO A 65 11.38 -12.02 0.47
N ILE A 66 11.47 -12.72 1.59
CA ILE A 66 12.76 -12.97 2.28
C ILE A 66 13.77 -13.60 1.33
N GLY A 67 14.96 -13.01 1.24
CA GLY A 67 16.02 -13.45 0.36
C GLY A 67 15.95 -12.94 -1.07
N GLN A 68 14.93 -12.14 -1.43
CA GLN A 68 14.73 -11.64 -2.79
C GLN A 68 14.82 -10.09 -2.89
N SER A 69 15.42 -9.42 -1.91
CA SER A 69 15.51 -7.95 -1.90
C SER A 69 16.18 -7.35 -3.15
N GLU A 70 17.10 -8.07 -3.76
CA GLU A 70 17.81 -7.66 -4.99
C GLU A 70 17.24 -8.29 -6.26
N SER A 71 16.20 -9.11 -6.15
CA SER A 71 15.61 -9.83 -7.28
C SER A 71 14.56 -8.99 -8.00
N TRP A 72 14.47 -9.20 -9.31
CA TRP A 72 13.36 -8.78 -10.13
C TRP A 72 12.22 -9.79 -10.00
N ILE A 73 11.07 -9.36 -9.53
CA ILE A 73 9.88 -10.18 -9.28
C ILE A 73 8.89 -9.93 -10.39
N LEU A 74 8.34 -11.00 -10.96
CA LEU A 74 7.38 -10.92 -12.07
C LEU A 74 6.09 -10.24 -11.62
N MET A 75 5.59 -9.34 -12.45
CA MET A 75 4.27 -8.73 -12.38
C MET A 75 3.36 -9.38 -13.42
N VAL A 76 2.07 -9.43 -13.17
CA VAL A 76 1.08 -10.10 -14.03
C VAL A 76 0.00 -9.12 -14.51
N ASP A 77 -0.49 -9.37 -15.74
CA ASP A 77 -1.64 -8.71 -16.37
C ASP A 77 -2.49 -9.82 -17.04
N ASP A 78 -2.97 -10.78 -16.23
CA ASP A 78 -3.64 -12.01 -16.67
C ASP A 78 -5.05 -12.18 -16.10
N GLY A 79 -5.55 -11.20 -15.35
CA GLY A 79 -6.86 -11.22 -14.70
C GLY A 79 -6.94 -12.18 -13.53
N THR A 80 -5.80 -12.63 -12.98
CA THR A 80 -5.76 -13.57 -11.85
C THR A 80 -4.95 -13.04 -10.67
N GLY A 81 -5.24 -13.56 -9.48
CA GLY A 81 -4.50 -13.18 -8.27
C GLY A 81 -4.63 -11.69 -7.94
N PRO A 82 -3.53 -10.92 -7.95
CA PRO A 82 -3.55 -9.49 -7.68
C PRO A 82 -4.11 -8.64 -8.82
N ASP A 83 -4.07 -9.18 -10.05
CA ASP A 83 -4.59 -8.51 -11.23
C ASP A 83 -6.11 -8.74 -11.36
N ARG A 84 -6.85 -7.69 -11.73
CA ARG A 84 -8.31 -7.70 -11.78
C ARG A 84 -8.86 -7.92 -13.20
N ILE A 85 -8.14 -7.44 -14.22
CA ILE A 85 -8.63 -7.40 -15.60
C ILE A 85 -7.50 -7.78 -16.55
N ALA A 86 -7.57 -8.95 -17.14
CA ALA A 86 -6.55 -9.43 -18.07
C ALA A 86 -6.39 -8.50 -19.28
N GLY A 87 -5.15 -8.14 -19.60
CA GLY A 87 -4.78 -7.43 -20.80
C GLY A 87 -5.20 -5.97 -20.83
N ASP A 88 -5.44 -5.34 -19.68
CA ASP A 88 -5.80 -3.92 -19.59
C ASP A 88 -4.56 -3.00 -19.52
N GLY A 89 -3.36 -3.59 -19.47
CA GLY A 89 -2.08 -2.89 -19.36
C GLY A 89 -1.72 -2.48 -17.94
N VAL A 90 -2.48 -2.91 -16.92
CA VAL A 90 -2.17 -2.72 -15.51
C VAL A 90 -1.48 -3.97 -14.97
N TYR A 91 -0.18 -3.89 -14.81
CA TYR A 91 0.62 -4.98 -14.27
C TYR A 91 0.63 -4.95 -12.76
N SER A 92 0.32 -6.08 -12.13
CA SER A 92 0.09 -6.19 -10.70
C SER A 92 1.07 -7.14 -10.02
N LEU A 93 1.47 -6.81 -8.79
CA LEU A 93 2.32 -7.65 -7.94
C LEU A 93 1.82 -7.60 -6.49
N HIS A 94 1.47 -8.77 -5.97
CA HIS A 94 1.10 -8.93 -4.56
C HIS A 94 2.33 -9.08 -3.67
N PHE A 95 2.33 -8.41 -2.52
CA PHE A 95 3.35 -8.57 -1.48
C PHE A 95 2.77 -8.39 -0.08
N SER A 96 3.52 -8.82 0.93
CA SER A 96 3.11 -8.72 2.33
C SER A 96 4.12 -7.93 3.15
N ALA A 97 3.65 -6.91 3.83
CA ALA A 97 4.42 -6.17 4.82
C ALA A 97 4.41 -6.90 6.16
N ARG A 98 5.59 -7.08 6.74
CA ARG A 98 5.78 -7.80 8.01
C ARG A 98 6.08 -6.84 9.15
N SER A 99 5.81 -7.26 10.37
CA SER A 99 6.12 -6.51 11.59
C SER A 99 7.61 -6.19 11.78
N SER A 100 8.49 -6.94 11.10
CA SER A 100 9.94 -6.71 11.13
C SER A 100 10.42 -5.62 10.17
N LEU A 101 9.57 -5.06 9.31
CA LEU A 101 9.96 -3.98 8.42
C LEU A 101 10.32 -2.73 9.22
N SER A 102 11.46 -2.13 8.89
CA SER A 102 11.85 -0.83 9.43
C SER A 102 11.08 0.27 8.72
N GLU A 103 10.68 1.29 9.45
CA GLU A 103 10.10 2.52 8.87
C GLU A 103 11.09 3.27 7.98
N GLY A 104 10.58 4.15 7.15
CA GLY A 104 11.33 4.99 6.22
C GLY A 104 10.98 4.75 4.77
N GLU A 105 11.63 5.46 3.88
CA GLU A 105 11.42 5.35 2.44
C GLU A 105 12.19 4.19 1.82
N ILE A 106 11.63 3.63 0.76
CA ILE A 106 12.26 2.64 -0.09
C ILE A 106 12.02 2.99 -1.55
N SER A 107 13.03 2.79 -2.39
CA SER A 107 12.90 2.90 -3.84
C SER A 107 12.41 1.59 -4.42
N VAL A 108 11.43 1.69 -5.31
CA VAL A 108 10.91 0.58 -6.11
C VAL A 108 11.25 0.85 -7.57
N TYR A 109 11.77 -0.16 -8.26
CA TYR A 109 12.12 -0.07 -9.67
C TYR A 109 11.23 -1.01 -10.47
N ILE A 110 10.78 -0.54 -11.62
CA ILE A 110 9.97 -1.30 -12.57
C ILE A 110 10.79 -1.51 -13.84
N ARG A 111 10.71 -2.69 -14.42
CA ARG A 111 11.30 -3.02 -15.71
C ARG A 111 10.25 -3.69 -16.60
N ALA A 112 10.11 -3.20 -17.80
CA ALA A 112 9.24 -3.76 -18.82
C ALA A 112 10.04 -4.10 -20.09
N THR A 113 9.76 -5.25 -20.67
CA THR A 113 10.37 -5.72 -21.93
C THR A 113 9.27 -6.04 -22.91
N ASP A 114 9.37 -5.54 -24.14
CA ASP A 114 8.44 -5.82 -25.23
C ASP A 114 8.70 -7.19 -25.90
N VAL A 115 7.88 -7.53 -26.87
CA VAL A 115 8.02 -8.78 -27.64
C VAL A 115 9.27 -8.80 -28.54
N PHE A 116 9.85 -7.64 -28.84
CA PHE A 116 11.08 -7.49 -29.62
C PHE A 116 12.33 -7.33 -28.76
N GLN A 117 12.22 -7.53 -27.44
CA GLN A 117 13.29 -7.47 -26.45
C GLN A 117 13.85 -6.05 -26.19
N SER A 118 13.14 -4.99 -26.58
CA SER A 118 13.45 -3.66 -26.08
C SER A 118 12.97 -3.52 -24.63
N THR A 119 13.79 -2.90 -23.81
CA THR A 119 13.53 -2.82 -22.36
C THR A 119 13.55 -1.38 -21.89
N THR A 120 12.57 -1.02 -21.06
CA THR A 120 12.55 0.20 -20.27
C THR A 120 12.68 -0.15 -18.79
N SER A 121 13.49 0.62 -18.07
CA SER A 121 13.59 0.53 -16.61
C SER A 121 13.30 1.89 -15.99
N SER A 122 12.59 1.90 -14.87
CA SER A 122 12.32 3.12 -14.11
C SER A 122 13.48 3.52 -13.17
N GLU A 123 14.69 3.00 -13.38
CA GLU A 123 15.86 3.34 -12.53
C GLU A 123 16.16 4.84 -12.52
N ASP A 124 15.83 5.56 -13.59
CA ASP A 124 15.94 7.01 -13.69
C ASP A 124 14.72 7.76 -13.11
N GLN A 125 13.62 7.05 -12.82
CA GLN A 125 12.40 7.60 -12.21
C GLN A 125 12.19 6.95 -10.85
N LEU A 126 12.61 7.64 -9.81
CA LEU A 126 12.58 7.11 -8.44
C LEU A 126 11.14 7.02 -7.93
N HIS A 127 10.56 5.82 -7.99
CA HIS A 127 9.31 5.53 -7.29
C HIS A 127 9.63 5.21 -5.82
N LYS A 128 9.11 6.03 -4.92
CA LYS A 128 9.32 5.87 -3.48
C LYS A 128 8.05 5.40 -2.79
N ILE A 129 8.19 4.40 -1.94
CA ILE A 129 7.15 3.95 -1.04
C ILE A 129 7.61 4.25 0.39
N THR A 130 6.73 4.89 1.16
CA THR A 130 6.97 5.15 2.59
C THR A 130 6.48 3.95 3.40
N ILE A 131 7.28 3.49 4.34
CA ILE A 131 6.91 2.47 5.31
C ILE A 131 6.70 3.14 6.65
N VAL A 132 5.55 2.94 7.27
CA VAL A 132 5.16 3.49 8.57
C VAL A 132 4.94 2.35 9.55
N LYS A 133 5.40 2.48 10.78
CA LYS A 133 5.06 1.54 11.85
C LYS A 133 3.61 1.76 12.28
N SER A 134 2.84 0.68 12.33
CA SER A 134 1.54 0.71 13.00
C SER A 134 1.77 0.85 14.50
N PHE A 135 1.18 1.85 15.10
CA PHE A 135 1.12 1.97 16.57
C PHE A 135 -0.23 1.44 17.01
N SER A 136 -0.26 0.55 18.00
CA SER A 136 -1.52 0.33 18.73
C SER A 136 -1.82 1.61 19.50
N ASP A 137 -2.88 2.28 19.14
CA ASP A 137 -3.39 3.44 19.90
C ASP A 137 -4.03 2.98 21.22
N SER A 138 -3.40 1.96 21.84
CA SER A 138 -3.75 1.45 23.17
C SER A 138 -3.10 2.25 24.30
N SER A 139 -2.71 3.49 24.04
CA SER A 139 -2.17 4.39 25.08
C SER A 139 -3.18 5.39 25.64
N GLY A 140 -4.48 5.07 25.55
CA GLY A 140 -5.38 5.54 26.60
C GLY A 140 -5.05 4.70 27.86
N PRO A 141 -4.74 5.31 29.01
CA PRO A 141 -4.48 4.52 30.20
C PRO A 141 -5.70 3.62 30.44
N SER A 142 -5.48 2.30 30.50
CA SER A 142 -6.53 1.28 30.67
C SER A 142 -7.44 1.51 31.90
N TRP A 143 -7.02 2.37 32.83
CA TRP A 143 -7.80 2.81 33.97
C TRP A 143 -8.93 3.80 33.61
N VAL A 144 -8.83 4.52 32.46
CA VAL A 144 -9.88 5.46 32.02
C VAL A 144 -11.07 4.69 31.45
N GLU A 145 -10.85 3.65 30.65
CA GLU A 145 -11.94 2.81 30.14
C GLU A 145 -12.67 2.04 31.23
N ASN A 146 -11.94 1.49 32.22
CA ASN A 146 -12.54 0.71 33.32
C ASN A 146 -13.21 1.57 34.39
N ASN A 147 -12.93 2.88 34.45
CA ASN A 147 -13.43 3.76 35.49
C ASN A 147 -14.42 4.83 35.01
N THR A 148 -14.71 4.92 33.70
CA THR A 148 -15.74 5.84 33.20
C THR A 148 -17.10 5.60 33.79
N SER A 149 -17.49 4.34 33.99
CA SER A 149 -18.73 4.00 34.66
C SER A 149 -18.73 4.40 36.17
N MET A 150 -17.58 4.33 36.83
CA MET A 150 -17.44 4.72 38.23
C MET A 150 -17.43 6.24 38.41
N LEU A 151 -16.83 6.98 37.47
CA LEU A 151 -16.86 8.45 37.47
C LEU A 151 -18.26 9.01 37.21
N ILE A 152 -19.04 8.36 36.33
CA ILE A 152 -20.44 8.72 36.09
C ILE A 152 -21.30 8.44 37.33
N LEU A 153 -21.10 7.32 37.99
CA LEU A 153 -21.82 6.98 39.22
C LEU A 153 -21.47 7.92 40.39
N ALA A 154 -20.20 8.33 40.50
CA ALA A 154 -19.77 9.29 41.52
C ALA A 154 -20.36 10.68 41.31
N SER A 155 -20.45 11.14 40.04
CA SER A 155 -21.06 12.42 39.68
C SER A 155 -22.58 12.43 39.91
N LEU A 156 -23.26 11.33 39.61
CA LEU A 156 -24.70 11.17 39.91
C LEU A 156 -24.98 11.08 41.41
N GLY A 157 -24.13 10.42 42.18
CA GLY A 157 -24.25 10.33 43.62
C GLY A 157 -24.12 11.67 44.32
N THR A 158 -23.18 12.52 43.95
CA THR A 158 -22.99 13.88 44.47
C THR A 158 -24.16 14.81 44.13
N LEU A 159 -24.73 14.71 42.93
CA LEU A 159 -25.93 15.48 42.58
C LEU A 159 -27.14 15.10 43.41
N LEU A 160 -27.32 13.84 43.76
CA LEU A 160 -28.42 13.35 44.58
C LEU A 160 -28.30 13.81 46.02
N VAL A 161 -27.10 13.83 46.60
CA VAL A 161 -26.84 14.34 47.97
C VAL A 161 -27.09 15.84 48.09
N ILE A 162 -26.69 16.63 47.08
CA ILE A 162 -26.95 18.08 47.03
C ILE A 162 -28.44 18.34 46.87
N GLY A 163 -29.14 17.56 46.05
CA GLY A 163 -30.59 17.69 45.85
C GLY A 163 -31.40 17.42 47.13
N ILE A 164 -31.05 16.39 47.90
CA ILE A 164 -31.72 16.07 49.17
C ILE A 164 -31.41 17.12 50.24
N GLY A 165 -30.18 17.61 50.31
CA GLY A 165 -29.78 18.68 51.25
C GLY A 165 -30.55 19.99 50.98
N ALA A 166 -30.75 20.38 49.75
CA ALA A 166 -31.50 21.58 49.39
C ALA A 166 -33.00 21.44 49.70
N PHE A 167 -33.57 20.23 49.53
CA PHE A 167 -34.98 19.97 49.81
C PHE A 167 -35.28 20.01 51.32
N VAL A 168 -34.38 19.55 52.15
CA VAL A 168 -34.53 19.60 53.63
C VAL A 168 -34.42 21.03 54.14
N PHE A 169 -33.68 21.93 53.50
CA PHE A 169 -33.52 23.31 53.92
C PHE A 169 -34.75 24.20 53.54
N ILE A 170 -35.51 23.82 52.54
CA ILE A 170 -36.72 24.56 52.12
C ILE A 170 -37.96 24.26 52.95
N ILE A 171 -37.97 23.08 53.66
CA ILE A 171 -39.12 22.65 54.47
C ILE A 171 -39.00 23.11 55.94
N ARG A 172 -37.96 23.81 56.31
CA ARG A 172 -37.77 24.40 57.64
C ARG A 172 -37.90 25.90 57.53
#